data_0e3769728f3f1a624d4afe8e74ae6148
#
_entry.id   0e3769728f3f1a624d4afe8e74ae6148
#
_cell.length_a   1.000
_cell.length_b   1.000
_cell.length_c   1.000
_cell.angle_alpha   90.00
_cell.angle_beta   90.00
_cell.angle_gamma   90.00
#
_symmetry.space_group_name_H-M   'P 1'
#
loop_
_entity.id
_entity.type
_entity.pdbx_description
1 polymer ?
#
loop_
_entity_poly.entity_id
_entity_poly.type
_entity_poly.pdbx_seq_one_letter_code
_entity_poly.pdbx_strand_id
1 'polypeptide(L)'
;MSTKKSAKTKDKSTRDSVKSLRSKIEELESELLKQSEEIERISDKNIRLLAEFDNYKRRTQEERSKLFKYAGEELAKAILPILDDLHRTMKSDGKGKARTILEGIELIVAKLDKTLEDQGIVPFDSVGQNFDADLHEALMSEKSDNGENVILREFEKGYMYDDKILRHAKVVVSKN
;
A
#
# COMPACT_ATOMS: atom_id res chain seq x y z
N MET A 1 23.55 -92.07 -18.54
CA MET A 1 23.15 -91.48 -17.22
C MET A 1 23.37 -89.97 -17.16
N SER A 2 23.31 -89.21 -18.27
CA SER A 2 23.68 -87.76 -18.26
C SER A 2 22.50 -86.77 -18.37
N THR A 3 21.29 -87.19 -18.72
CA THR A 3 20.14 -86.27 -18.94
C THR A 3 19.30 -85.91 -17.75
N LYS A 4 19.38 -86.60 -16.59
CA LYS A 4 18.62 -86.31 -15.38
C LYS A 4 19.22 -85.21 -14.52
N LYS A 5 20.53 -84.91 -14.63
CA LYS A 5 21.22 -83.88 -13.83
C LYS A 5 20.93 -82.43 -14.33
N SER A 6 20.79 -82.27 -15.68
CA SER A 6 20.57 -80.99 -16.36
C SER A 6 19.16 -80.42 -16.07
N ALA A 7 18.13 -81.26 -15.96
CA ALA A 7 16.74 -80.84 -15.70
C ALA A 7 16.54 -80.34 -14.25
N LYS A 8 17.23 -80.98 -13.27
CA LYS A 8 17.13 -80.61 -11.84
C LYS A 8 17.82 -79.28 -11.51
N THR A 9 18.85 -78.89 -12.24
CA THR A 9 19.59 -77.64 -12.05
C THR A 9 18.83 -76.43 -12.67
N LYS A 10 18.14 -76.61 -13.78
CA LYS A 10 17.27 -75.60 -14.38
C LYS A 10 16.03 -75.29 -13.51
N ASP A 11 15.41 -76.31 -12.92
CA ASP A 11 14.24 -76.17 -12.05
C ASP A 11 14.59 -75.40 -10.77
N LYS A 12 15.76 -75.66 -10.18
CA LYS A 12 16.24 -74.95 -8.99
C LYS A 12 16.54 -73.46 -9.28
N SER A 13 17.21 -73.14 -10.39
CA SER A 13 17.47 -71.76 -10.81
C SER A 13 16.20 -70.97 -11.07
N THR A 14 15.18 -71.59 -11.69
CA THR A 14 13.89 -70.92 -11.94
C THR A 14 13.12 -70.67 -10.65
N ARG A 15 13.16 -71.60 -9.66
CA ARG A 15 12.53 -71.41 -8.34
C ARG A 15 13.20 -70.32 -7.52
N ASP A 16 14.52 -70.20 -7.53
CA ASP A 16 15.26 -69.14 -6.86
C ASP A 16 14.99 -67.79 -7.50
N SER A 17 14.87 -67.69 -8.82
CA SER A 17 14.47 -66.50 -9.55
C SER A 17 13.04 -66.06 -9.25
N VAL A 18 12.09 -67.00 -9.19
CA VAL A 18 10.69 -66.73 -8.82
C VAL A 18 10.58 -66.25 -7.34
N LYS A 19 11.38 -66.81 -6.42
CA LYS A 19 11.39 -66.35 -5.04
C LYS A 19 11.94 -64.93 -4.92
N SER A 20 13.01 -64.60 -5.62
CA SER A 20 13.59 -63.26 -5.66
C SER A 20 12.61 -62.22 -6.25
N LEU A 21 11.89 -62.59 -7.33
CA LEU A 21 10.88 -61.72 -7.91
C LEU A 21 9.69 -61.50 -6.95
N ARG A 22 9.23 -62.50 -6.24
CA ARG A 22 8.18 -62.34 -5.24
C ARG A 22 8.59 -61.41 -4.10
N SER A 23 9.81 -61.56 -3.54
CA SER A 23 10.32 -60.66 -2.50
C SER A 23 10.38 -59.20 -3.00
N LYS A 24 10.78 -59.01 -4.28
CA LYS A 24 10.83 -57.67 -4.87
C LYS A 24 9.46 -57.07 -5.10
N ILE A 25 8.46 -57.88 -5.40
CA ILE A 25 7.05 -57.47 -5.52
C ILE A 25 6.54 -57.00 -4.15
N GLU A 26 6.74 -57.80 -3.10
CA GLU A 26 6.35 -57.47 -1.74
C GLU A 26 7.00 -56.15 -1.25
N GLU A 27 8.29 -55.94 -1.57
CA GLU A 27 9.01 -54.73 -1.26
C GLU A 27 8.41 -53.49 -1.95
N LEU A 28 8.16 -53.62 -3.29
CA LEU A 28 7.55 -52.58 -4.09
C LEU A 28 6.11 -52.24 -3.65
N GLU A 29 5.31 -53.27 -3.32
CA GLU A 29 3.95 -53.06 -2.78
C GLU A 29 3.97 -52.33 -1.46
N SER A 30 4.93 -52.66 -0.57
CA SER A 30 5.12 -51.94 0.71
C SER A 30 5.54 -50.48 0.47
N GLU A 31 6.39 -50.22 -0.50
CA GLU A 31 6.84 -48.87 -0.85
C GLU A 31 5.71 -48.05 -1.47
N LEU A 32 4.94 -48.63 -2.37
CA LEU A 32 3.74 -47.99 -2.94
C LEU A 32 2.71 -47.63 -1.87
N LEU A 33 2.49 -48.49 -0.88
CA LEU A 33 1.58 -48.18 0.22
C LEU A 33 2.06 -46.98 1.01
N LYS A 34 3.35 -46.91 1.38
CA LYS A 34 3.94 -45.76 2.10
C LYS A 34 3.86 -44.47 1.28
N GLN A 35 4.12 -44.55 -0.01
CA GLN A 35 4.01 -43.37 -0.89
C GLN A 35 2.56 -42.88 -1.01
N SER A 36 1.61 -43.81 -1.09
CA SER A 36 0.18 -43.49 -1.11
C SER A 36 -0.28 -42.76 0.18
N GLU A 37 0.13 -43.27 1.34
CA GLU A 37 -0.15 -42.64 2.64
C GLU A 37 0.47 -41.23 2.75
N GLU A 38 1.70 -41.06 2.26
CA GLU A 38 2.36 -39.73 2.27
C GLU A 38 1.70 -38.75 1.32
N ILE A 39 1.26 -39.20 0.14
CA ILE A 39 0.49 -38.38 -0.82
C ILE A 39 -0.83 -37.92 -0.18
N GLU A 40 -1.57 -38.81 0.48
CA GLU A 40 -2.79 -38.48 1.18
C GLU A 40 -2.53 -37.42 2.28
N ARG A 41 -1.51 -37.62 3.09
CA ARG A 41 -1.10 -36.71 4.14
C ARG A 41 -0.71 -35.32 3.60
N ILE A 42 0.01 -35.27 2.50
CA ILE A 42 0.39 -34.01 1.83
C ILE A 42 -0.84 -33.34 1.22
N SER A 43 -1.74 -34.11 0.62
CA SER A 43 -2.98 -33.61 0.04
C SER A 43 -3.87 -32.94 1.12
N ASP A 44 -4.06 -33.60 2.24
CA ASP A 44 -4.83 -33.06 3.38
C ASP A 44 -4.20 -31.76 3.92
N LYS A 45 -2.87 -31.74 4.06
CA LYS A 45 -2.16 -30.51 4.45
C LYS A 45 -2.37 -29.38 3.45
N ASN A 46 -2.32 -29.67 2.16
CA ASN A 46 -2.51 -28.68 1.11
C ASN A 46 -3.94 -28.12 1.13
N ILE A 47 -4.95 -28.98 1.29
CA ILE A 47 -6.37 -28.55 1.39
C ILE A 47 -6.53 -27.61 2.59
N ARG A 48 -5.98 -27.98 3.73
CA ARG A 48 -6.04 -27.15 4.95
C ARG A 48 -5.33 -25.82 4.76
N LEU A 49 -4.10 -25.84 4.20
CA LEU A 49 -3.33 -24.64 3.95
C LEU A 49 -4.04 -23.70 2.97
N LEU A 50 -4.69 -24.25 1.95
CA LEU A 50 -5.48 -23.46 1.00
C LEU A 50 -6.66 -22.77 1.70
N ALA A 51 -7.37 -23.47 2.56
CA ALA A 51 -8.46 -22.90 3.35
C ALA A 51 -7.98 -21.81 4.32
N GLU A 52 -6.83 -22.00 4.96
CA GLU A 52 -6.21 -21.00 5.84
C GLU A 52 -5.77 -19.77 5.02
N PHE A 53 -5.21 -19.97 3.83
CA PHE A 53 -4.82 -18.89 2.93
C PHE A 53 -6.02 -18.06 2.44
N ASP A 54 -7.11 -18.70 2.06
CA ASP A 54 -8.34 -18.00 1.65
C ASP A 54 -8.95 -17.18 2.81
N ASN A 55 -8.94 -17.72 4.02
CA ASN A 55 -9.37 -16.99 5.21
C ASN A 55 -8.46 -15.80 5.51
N TYR A 56 -7.14 -15.99 5.40
CA TYR A 56 -6.16 -14.90 5.56
C TYR A 56 -6.37 -13.79 4.53
N LYS A 57 -6.52 -14.16 3.25
CA LYS A 57 -6.76 -13.21 2.15
C LYS A 57 -8.02 -12.37 2.39
N ARG A 58 -9.13 -13.02 2.78
CA ARG A 58 -10.40 -12.33 3.08
C ARG A 58 -10.23 -11.36 4.24
N ARG A 59 -9.63 -11.81 5.36
CA ARG A 59 -9.38 -10.95 6.54
C ARG A 59 -8.51 -9.74 6.19
N THR A 60 -7.41 -9.97 5.48
CA THR A 60 -6.49 -8.88 5.07
C THR A 60 -7.20 -7.87 4.16
N GLN A 61 -8.07 -8.34 3.27
CA GLN A 61 -8.86 -7.45 2.41
C GLN A 61 -9.85 -6.60 3.22
N GLU A 62 -10.50 -7.19 4.22
CA GLU A 62 -11.40 -6.47 5.14
C GLU A 62 -10.66 -5.43 5.98
N GLU A 63 -9.49 -5.81 6.54
CA GLU A 63 -8.62 -4.90 7.30
C GLU A 63 -8.14 -3.74 6.43
N ARG A 64 -7.68 -4.02 5.22
CA ARG A 64 -7.26 -2.99 4.25
C ARG A 64 -8.40 -2.06 3.89
N SER A 65 -9.61 -2.58 3.65
CA SER A 65 -10.79 -1.77 3.37
C SER A 65 -11.13 -0.83 4.54
N LYS A 66 -11.00 -1.30 5.79
CA LYS A 66 -11.20 -0.47 6.98
C LYS A 66 -10.14 0.63 7.08
N LEU A 67 -8.86 0.31 6.85
CA LEU A 67 -7.77 1.29 6.85
C LEU A 67 -8.04 2.41 5.84
N PHE A 68 -8.43 2.09 4.61
CA PHE A 68 -8.78 3.11 3.61
C PHE A 68 -10.00 3.93 4.00
N LYS A 69 -11.03 3.29 4.57
CA LYS A 69 -12.26 3.98 4.98
C LYS A 69 -12.00 5.03 6.07
N TYR A 70 -11.08 4.75 6.97
CA TYR A 70 -10.78 5.60 8.13
C TYR A 70 -9.42 6.33 8.01
N ALA A 71 -8.76 6.29 6.85
CA ALA A 71 -7.45 6.91 6.64
C ALA A 71 -7.43 8.42 6.94
N GLY A 72 -8.57 9.12 6.79
CA GLY A 72 -8.68 10.55 7.10
C GLY A 72 -9.13 10.87 8.53
N GLU A 73 -9.31 9.88 9.41
CA GLU A 73 -9.90 10.10 10.74
C GLU A 73 -9.04 11.01 11.62
N GLU A 74 -7.72 10.83 11.62
CA GLU A 74 -6.80 11.65 12.40
C GLU A 74 -6.80 13.09 11.92
N LEU A 75 -6.70 13.33 10.62
CA LEU A 75 -6.78 14.66 10.05
C LEU A 75 -8.14 15.33 10.36
N ALA A 76 -9.24 14.59 10.20
CA ALA A 76 -10.56 15.10 10.54
C ALA A 76 -10.65 15.52 12.02
N LYS A 77 -10.16 14.69 12.94
CA LYS A 77 -10.11 15.02 14.39
C LYS A 77 -9.24 16.24 14.69
N ALA A 78 -8.14 16.42 13.98
CA ALA A 78 -7.25 17.56 14.14
C ALA A 78 -7.88 18.88 13.63
N ILE A 79 -8.72 18.81 12.59
CA ILE A 79 -9.40 19.98 12.01
C ILE A 79 -10.64 20.41 12.83
N LEU A 80 -11.35 19.49 13.49
CA LEU A 80 -12.57 19.82 14.23
C LEU A 80 -12.42 20.97 15.24
N PRO A 81 -11.35 21.06 16.07
CA PRO A 81 -11.16 22.18 16.98
C PRO A 81 -11.03 23.54 16.27
N ILE A 82 -10.51 23.55 15.04
CA ILE A 82 -10.36 24.75 14.22
C ILE A 82 -11.73 25.21 13.72
N LEU A 83 -12.56 24.27 13.31
CA LEU A 83 -13.96 24.54 12.95
C LEU A 83 -14.74 25.09 14.13
N ASP A 84 -14.53 24.57 15.35
CA ASP A 84 -15.14 25.07 16.57
C ASP A 84 -14.71 26.52 16.87
N ASP A 85 -13.44 26.85 16.68
CA ASP A 85 -12.90 28.20 16.81
C ASP A 85 -13.53 29.18 15.80
N LEU A 86 -13.70 28.74 14.54
CA LEU A 86 -14.43 29.53 13.54
C LEU A 86 -15.87 29.77 13.92
N HIS A 87 -16.61 28.75 14.37
CA HIS A 87 -17.98 28.89 14.84
C HIS A 87 -18.09 29.84 16.04
N ARG A 88 -17.13 29.80 16.96
CA ARG A 88 -17.07 30.69 18.12
C ARG A 88 -16.84 32.15 17.70
N THR A 89 -15.92 32.38 16.75
CA THR A 89 -15.63 33.69 16.18
C THR A 89 -16.85 34.28 15.46
N MET A 90 -17.59 33.47 14.72
CA MET A 90 -18.81 33.88 14.01
C MET A 90 -19.96 34.21 14.95
N LYS A 91 -20.05 33.54 16.13
CA LYS A 91 -21.09 33.79 17.15
C LYS A 91 -20.79 34.96 18.06
N SER A 92 -19.56 35.48 18.06
CA SER A 92 -19.27 36.70 18.81
C SER A 92 -20.07 37.86 18.21
N ASP A 93 -21.07 38.27 18.92
CA ASP A 93 -22.05 39.33 18.54
C ASP A 93 -21.34 40.55 18.01
N GLY A 94 -21.29 40.80 16.72
CA GLY A 94 -20.64 41.86 15.93
C GLY A 94 -20.37 43.25 16.60
N LYS A 95 -20.36 43.32 17.92
CA LYS A 95 -19.96 44.44 18.74
C LYS A 95 -18.45 44.62 18.87
N GLY A 96 -17.66 43.59 18.44
CA GLY A 96 -16.21 43.67 18.32
C GLY A 96 -15.84 44.57 17.13
N LYS A 97 -14.88 45.48 17.32
CA LYS A 97 -14.30 46.26 16.21
C LYS A 97 -13.82 45.25 15.16
N ALA A 98 -14.03 45.54 13.84
CA ALA A 98 -13.62 44.70 12.74
C ALA A 98 -12.17 44.19 12.90
N ARG A 99 -11.29 44.93 13.51
CA ARG A 99 -9.92 44.60 13.87
C ARG A 99 -9.83 43.37 14.78
N THR A 100 -10.67 43.23 15.78
CA THR A 100 -10.66 42.08 16.72
C THR A 100 -11.10 40.79 16.02
N ILE A 101 -12.02 40.90 15.06
CA ILE A 101 -12.44 39.76 14.23
C ILE A 101 -11.29 39.31 13.31
N LEU A 102 -10.57 40.26 12.69
CA LEU A 102 -9.43 39.98 11.85
C LEU A 102 -8.30 39.29 12.65
N GLU A 103 -7.96 39.83 13.82
CA GLU A 103 -6.95 39.21 14.71
C GLU A 103 -7.38 37.79 15.14
N GLY A 104 -8.66 37.53 15.37
CA GLY A 104 -9.20 36.21 15.64
C GLY A 104 -9.06 35.23 14.43
N ILE A 105 -9.33 35.74 13.24
CA ILE A 105 -9.17 34.93 12.00
C ILE A 105 -7.68 34.60 11.76
N GLU A 106 -6.77 35.58 11.97
CA GLU A 106 -5.32 35.33 11.81
C GLU A 106 -4.84 34.21 12.75
N LEU A 107 -5.30 34.21 14.01
CA LEU A 107 -4.97 33.13 14.95
C LEU A 107 -5.52 31.77 14.51
N ILE A 108 -6.72 31.74 13.92
CA ILE A 108 -7.34 30.50 13.42
C ILE A 108 -6.56 29.98 12.23
N VAL A 109 -6.17 30.86 11.30
CA VAL A 109 -5.33 30.48 10.13
C VAL A 109 -4.00 29.92 10.61
N ALA A 110 -3.29 30.61 11.52
CA ALA A 110 -2.03 30.12 12.06
C ALA A 110 -2.17 28.75 12.76
N LYS A 111 -3.29 28.52 13.45
CA LYS A 111 -3.57 27.21 14.06
C LYS A 111 -3.83 26.13 13.01
N LEU A 112 -4.52 26.48 11.92
CA LEU A 112 -4.76 25.55 10.80
C LEU A 112 -3.45 25.18 10.11
N ASP A 113 -2.62 26.17 9.79
CA ASP A 113 -1.30 25.94 9.15
C ASP A 113 -0.46 25.01 10.01
N LYS A 114 -0.35 25.26 11.32
CA LYS A 114 0.36 24.39 12.24
C LYS A 114 -0.22 22.98 12.31
N THR A 115 -1.54 22.86 12.30
CA THR A 115 -2.20 21.54 12.33
C THR A 115 -1.90 20.74 11.06
N LEU A 116 -1.86 21.40 9.90
CA LEU A 116 -1.48 20.76 8.64
C LEU A 116 0.00 20.34 8.65
N GLU A 117 0.88 21.21 9.14
CA GLU A 117 2.32 20.90 9.29
C GLU A 117 2.55 19.69 10.19
N ASP A 118 1.87 19.62 11.34
CA ASP A 118 1.93 18.49 12.29
C ASP A 118 1.45 17.15 11.63
N GLN A 119 0.66 17.24 10.56
CA GLN A 119 0.19 16.10 9.76
C GLN A 119 1.07 15.84 8.52
N GLY A 120 2.22 16.52 8.38
CA GLY A 120 3.12 16.38 7.24
C GLY A 120 2.67 17.13 5.98
N ILE A 121 1.66 18.02 6.10
CA ILE A 121 1.17 18.83 4.98
C ILE A 121 1.78 20.22 5.09
N VAL A 122 2.74 20.54 4.24
CA VAL A 122 3.49 21.80 4.27
C VAL A 122 3.30 22.57 2.97
N PRO A 123 3.13 23.90 3.03
CA PRO A 123 3.17 24.75 1.84
C PRO A 123 4.60 24.89 1.34
N PHE A 124 4.75 25.14 0.06
CA PHE A 124 6.04 25.55 -0.52
C PHE A 124 5.93 26.92 -1.18
N ASP A 125 7.04 27.65 -1.15
CA ASP A 125 7.12 29.00 -1.72
C ASP A 125 7.39 28.90 -3.22
N SER A 126 6.60 29.60 -4.02
CA SER A 126 6.71 29.61 -5.48
C SER A 126 7.17 30.97 -6.02
N VAL A 127 6.80 32.07 -5.39
CA VAL A 127 7.04 33.43 -5.90
C VAL A 127 8.55 33.75 -5.99
N GLY A 128 8.96 34.22 -7.17
CA GLY A 128 10.37 34.55 -7.44
C GLY A 128 11.23 33.35 -7.86
N GLN A 129 10.67 32.14 -7.86
CA GLN A 129 11.35 30.95 -8.35
C GLN A 129 11.09 30.72 -9.85
N ASN A 130 11.90 29.87 -10.48
CA ASN A 130 11.64 29.43 -11.83
C ASN A 130 10.44 28.49 -11.85
N PHE A 131 9.63 28.58 -12.89
CA PHE A 131 8.52 27.65 -13.09
C PHE A 131 9.01 26.22 -13.27
N ASP A 132 8.44 25.33 -12.51
CA ASP A 132 8.65 23.88 -12.57
C ASP A 132 7.29 23.21 -12.77
N ALA A 133 7.14 22.46 -13.85
CA ALA A 133 5.88 21.78 -14.19
C ALA A 133 5.49 20.67 -13.18
N ASP A 134 6.45 20.15 -12.43
CA ASP A 134 6.18 19.15 -11.39
C ASP A 134 5.57 19.79 -10.12
N LEU A 135 5.85 21.07 -9.86
CA LEU A 135 5.41 21.80 -8.66
C LEU A 135 4.29 22.80 -8.94
N HIS A 136 4.25 23.37 -10.14
CA HIS A 136 3.45 24.55 -10.47
C HIS A 136 2.49 24.31 -11.63
N GLU A 137 1.35 24.96 -11.55
CA GLU A 137 0.37 25.08 -12.64
C GLU A 137 0.31 26.54 -13.09
N ALA A 138 0.77 26.84 -14.31
CA ALA A 138 0.72 28.19 -14.86
C ALA A 138 -0.69 28.52 -15.36
N LEU A 139 -1.37 29.47 -14.70
CA LEU A 139 -2.70 29.94 -15.12
C LEU A 139 -2.61 30.93 -16.27
N MET A 140 -1.62 31.82 -16.22
CA MET A 140 -1.38 32.85 -17.24
C MET A 140 0.09 33.28 -17.26
N SER A 141 0.46 33.97 -18.33
CA SER A 141 1.76 34.64 -18.42
C SER A 141 1.60 36.15 -18.58
N GLU A 142 2.44 36.93 -17.90
CA GLU A 142 2.48 38.39 -17.93
C GLU A 142 3.85 38.87 -18.38
N LYS A 143 3.90 39.98 -19.08
CA LYS A 143 5.18 40.64 -19.44
C LYS A 143 5.83 41.20 -18.19
N SER A 144 7.12 40.90 -17.99
CA SER A 144 7.88 41.34 -16.83
C SER A 144 9.38 41.40 -17.16
N ASP A 145 10.05 42.32 -16.54
CA ASP A 145 11.52 42.47 -16.63
C ASP A 145 12.29 41.44 -15.77
N ASN A 146 11.59 40.57 -15.06
CA ASN A 146 12.18 39.59 -14.12
C ASN A 146 12.81 38.35 -14.79
N GLY A 147 12.92 38.34 -16.12
CA GLY A 147 13.41 37.19 -16.88
C GLY A 147 12.23 36.28 -17.35
N GLU A 148 12.56 35.28 -18.15
CA GLU A 148 11.57 34.35 -18.70
C GLU A 148 11.33 33.19 -17.72
N ASN A 149 10.06 32.75 -17.63
CA ASN A 149 9.62 31.64 -16.78
C ASN A 149 9.84 31.84 -15.26
N VAL A 150 9.92 33.06 -14.76
CA VAL A 150 9.95 33.35 -13.31
C VAL A 150 8.51 33.51 -12.81
N ILE A 151 8.19 32.96 -11.66
CA ILE A 151 6.89 33.06 -11.02
C ILE A 151 6.73 34.46 -10.41
N LEU A 152 5.78 35.21 -10.95
CA LEU A 152 5.52 36.60 -10.52
C LEU A 152 4.56 36.65 -9.34
N ARG A 153 3.53 35.81 -9.36
CA ARG A 153 2.48 35.78 -8.34
C ARG A 153 1.96 34.36 -8.17
N GLU A 154 1.51 34.08 -6.99
CA GLU A 154 0.82 32.85 -6.61
C GLU A 154 -0.65 33.18 -6.32
N PHE A 155 -1.60 32.52 -7.01
CA PHE A 155 -3.04 32.60 -6.76
C PHE A 155 -3.50 31.60 -5.71
N GLU A 156 -2.99 30.40 -5.78
CA GLU A 156 -3.25 29.34 -4.82
C GLU A 156 -1.92 28.70 -4.40
N LYS A 157 -1.70 28.60 -3.11
CA LYS A 157 -0.49 27.97 -2.56
C LYS A 157 -0.42 26.51 -2.93
N GLY A 158 0.77 26.05 -3.31
CA GLY A 158 1.07 24.64 -3.44
C GLY A 158 1.30 23.99 -2.09
N TYR A 159 0.96 22.71 -1.97
CA TYR A 159 1.17 21.92 -0.75
C TYR A 159 1.78 20.57 -1.07
N MET A 160 2.70 20.15 -0.23
CA MET A 160 3.25 18.80 -0.21
C MET A 160 2.67 18.02 0.97
N TYR A 161 2.55 16.72 0.82
CA TYR A 161 2.30 15.78 1.90
C TYR A 161 3.50 14.84 1.96
N ASP A 162 4.35 15.04 2.96
CA ASP A 162 5.69 14.46 3.04
C ASP A 162 6.50 14.73 1.74
N ASP A 163 6.76 13.70 0.95
CA ASP A 163 7.49 13.75 -0.32
C ASP A 163 6.60 13.82 -1.57
N LYS A 164 5.27 13.86 -1.39
CA LYS A 164 4.30 13.84 -2.48
C LYS A 164 3.60 15.18 -2.62
N ILE A 165 3.48 15.66 -3.86
CA ILE A 165 2.66 16.83 -4.16
C ILE A 165 1.19 16.52 -3.91
N LEU A 166 0.59 17.25 -2.98
CA LEU A 166 -0.83 17.20 -2.67
C LEU A 166 -1.63 18.12 -3.59
N ARG A 167 -1.07 19.32 -3.87
CA ARG A 167 -1.66 20.32 -4.76
C ARG A 167 -0.54 21.17 -5.36
N HIS A 168 -0.54 21.34 -6.69
CA HIS A 168 0.35 22.27 -7.37
C HIS A 168 0.01 23.71 -7.00
N ALA A 169 1.03 24.58 -6.94
CA ALA A 169 0.80 26.01 -6.80
C ALA A 169 0.29 26.58 -8.12
N LYS A 170 -0.83 27.33 -8.06
CA LYS A 170 -1.33 28.04 -9.24
C LYS A 170 -0.70 29.41 -9.33
N VAL A 171 0.05 29.62 -10.41
CA VAL A 171 0.97 30.74 -10.54
C VAL A 171 0.79 31.53 -11.82
N VAL A 172 1.29 32.77 -11.79
CA VAL A 172 1.51 33.61 -12.96
C VAL A 172 3.00 33.62 -13.27
N VAL A 173 3.37 33.31 -14.51
CA VAL A 173 4.76 33.27 -14.95
C VAL A 173 5.10 34.47 -15.82
N SER A 174 6.35 34.92 -15.75
CA SER A 174 6.87 35.97 -16.60
C SER A 174 7.03 35.47 -18.04
N LYS A 175 6.74 36.34 -18.98
CA LYS A 175 7.00 36.18 -20.41
C LYS A 175 7.72 37.41 -20.92
N ASN A 176 8.71 37.21 -21.75
CA ASN A 176 9.38 38.31 -22.50
C ASN A 176 8.44 38.96 -23.53
#